data_d5b3983a495e31695038e0232766ea15
#
_entry.id   d5b3983a495e31695038e0232766ea15
#
_cell.length_a   1.000
_cell.length_b   1.000
_cell.length_c   1.000
_cell.angle_alpha   90.00
_cell.angle_beta   90.00
_cell.angle_gamma   90.00
#
_symmetry.space_group_name_H-M   'P 1'
#
loop_
_entity.id
_entity.type
_entity.pdbx_description
1 polymer ?
#
loop_
_entity_poly.entity_id
_entity_poly.type
_entity_poly.pdbx_seq_one_letter_code
_entity_poly.pdbx_strand_id
1 'polypeptide(L)'
;MNYKEQIQLIQKITGLNQDEIANRLGVTFAALNRWLNDKAVPRESFKKKITKLYIEVTGEDKVFENLQEAKSNLLENKKKKHKNVLKEIISNPDMKDQFVLSLTYNSNTIEGGTLSENETRAIMFHNKTFPSKSMIEHLEAKNHQTALEYLFSYLLDESPINEKLILKLHEILMNGIHSDAGFYRRHAVRIVGANVPTANHVKVPYLMEELAEDINKKSKDVVEHVAIIHSRFEQIHPFGDGNGRVGRLIMNTMLLKQNNAPAVIKQKEKQKYYSCLNKAQLREDTVPLEDFILDSVLEGYKILERVTS
;
A
#
# COMPACT_ATOMS: atom_id res chain seq x y z
N MET A 1 -19.68 -13.52 -7.19
CA MET A 1 -18.35 -13.71 -7.86
C MET A 1 -18.37 -14.87 -8.84
N ASN A 2 -17.84 -14.67 -10.04
CA ASN A 2 -17.64 -15.72 -11.03
C ASN A 2 -16.34 -16.52 -10.75
N TYR A 3 -16.13 -17.61 -11.48
CA TYR A 3 -14.94 -18.48 -11.29
C TYR A 3 -13.60 -17.79 -11.52
N LYS A 4 -13.53 -16.75 -12.39
CA LYS A 4 -12.29 -16.00 -12.64
C LYS A 4 -11.94 -15.13 -11.44
N GLU A 5 -12.92 -14.41 -10.91
CA GLU A 5 -12.76 -13.56 -9.73
C GLU A 5 -12.35 -14.41 -8.52
N GLN A 6 -12.89 -15.63 -8.37
CA GLN A 6 -12.46 -16.57 -7.35
C GLN A 6 -11.00 -16.98 -7.53
N ILE A 7 -10.56 -17.32 -8.75
CA ILE A 7 -9.16 -17.67 -9.05
C ILE A 7 -8.24 -16.48 -8.80
N GLN A 8 -8.62 -15.26 -9.22
CA GLN A 8 -7.85 -14.06 -8.97
C GLN A 8 -7.66 -13.80 -7.47
N LEU A 9 -8.72 -13.98 -6.68
CA LEU A 9 -8.64 -13.80 -5.23
C LEU A 9 -7.77 -14.90 -4.57
N ILE A 10 -7.89 -16.15 -5.01
CA ILE A 10 -6.99 -17.23 -4.59
C ILE A 10 -5.53 -16.86 -4.86
N GLN A 11 -5.20 -16.41 -6.08
CA GLN A 11 -3.83 -15.96 -6.43
C GLN A 11 -3.37 -14.81 -5.53
N LYS A 12 -4.26 -13.85 -5.32
CA LYS A 12 -3.96 -12.67 -4.51
C LYS A 12 -3.63 -13.05 -3.07
N ILE A 13 -4.40 -13.95 -2.47
CA ILE A 13 -4.25 -14.35 -1.06
C ILE A 13 -3.04 -15.25 -0.86
N THR A 14 -2.90 -16.28 -1.70
CA THR A 14 -1.86 -17.31 -1.53
C THR A 14 -0.51 -16.93 -2.11
N GLY A 15 -0.49 -16.04 -3.11
CA GLY A 15 0.68 -15.77 -3.93
C GLY A 15 1.04 -16.90 -4.91
N LEU A 16 0.21 -17.93 -5.02
CA LEU A 16 0.41 -19.05 -5.96
C LEU A 16 0.37 -18.52 -7.40
N ASN A 17 1.25 -19.07 -8.23
CA ASN A 17 1.21 -18.83 -9.67
C ASN A 17 0.12 -19.68 -10.34
N GLN A 18 -0.10 -19.46 -11.64
CA GLN A 18 -1.15 -20.18 -12.38
C GLN A 18 -0.88 -21.70 -12.48
N ASP A 19 0.38 -22.11 -12.58
CA ASP A 19 0.74 -23.54 -12.60
C ASP A 19 0.39 -24.24 -11.29
N GLU A 20 0.71 -23.59 -10.17
CA GLU A 20 0.44 -24.14 -8.83
C GLU A 20 -1.08 -24.23 -8.58
N ILE A 21 -1.87 -23.24 -9.04
CA ILE A 21 -3.33 -23.30 -8.95
C ILE A 21 -3.90 -24.39 -9.88
N ALA A 22 -3.39 -24.49 -11.11
CA ALA A 22 -3.81 -25.54 -12.04
C ALA A 22 -3.58 -26.94 -11.44
N ASN A 23 -2.40 -27.16 -10.82
CA ASN A 23 -2.07 -28.41 -10.14
C ASN A 23 -3.05 -28.70 -8.99
N ARG A 24 -3.38 -27.72 -8.14
CA ARG A 24 -4.35 -27.88 -7.05
C ARG A 24 -5.76 -28.22 -7.54
N LEU A 25 -6.15 -27.66 -8.70
CA LEU A 25 -7.44 -27.94 -9.32
C LEU A 25 -7.46 -29.28 -10.10
N GLY A 26 -6.29 -29.89 -10.34
CA GLY A 26 -6.13 -31.10 -11.15
C GLY A 26 -6.37 -30.84 -12.64
N VAL A 27 -5.85 -29.71 -13.15
CA VAL A 27 -5.94 -29.32 -14.57
C VAL A 27 -4.57 -28.88 -15.10
N THR A 28 -4.42 -28.79 -16.42
CA THR A 28 -3.20 -28.24 -17.02
C THR A 28 -3.18 -26.72 -16.93
N PHE A 29 -1.99 -26.12 -16.91
CA PHE A 29 -1.81 -24.67 -17.02
C PHE A 29 -2.56 -24.10 -18.24
N ALA A 30 -2.47 -24.78 -19.42
CA ALA A 30 -3.15 -24.36 -20.62
C ALA A 30 -4.68 -24.29 -20.46
N ALA A 31 -5.28 -25.24 -19.72
CA ALA A 31 -6.72 -25.20 -19.44
C ALA A 31 -7.08 -24.03 -18.54
N LEU A 32 -6.34 -23.80 -17.45
CA LEU A 32 -6.57 -22.68 -16.53
C LEU A 32 -6.39 -21.33 -17.25
N ASN A 33 -5.32 -21.19 -18.04
CA ASN A 33 -5.04 -19.98 -18.82
C ASN A 33 -6.16 -19.66 -19.83
N ARG A 34 -6.71 -20.69 -20.51
CA ARG A 34 -7.86 -20.50 -21.40
C ARG A 34 -9.10 -20.00 -20.67
N TRP A 35 -9.36 -20.46 -19.44
CA TRP A 35 -10.47 -19.99 -18.62
C TRP A 35 -10.29 -18.53 -18.18
N LEU A 36 -9.09 -18.16 -17.77
CA LEU A 36 -8.77 -16.79 -17.33
C LEU A 36 -8.85 -15.77 -18.49
N ASN A 37 -8.55 -16.21 -19.73
CA ASN A 37 -8.56 -15.38 -20.94
C ASN A 37 -9.83 -15.50 -21.79
N ASP A 38 -10.96 -16.00 -21.26
CA ASP A 38 -12.24 -16.18 -21.94
C ASP A 38 -12.21 -17.06 -23.21
N LYS A 39 -11.17 -17.88 -23.38
CA LYS A 39 -11.02 -18.80 -24.50
C LYS A 39 -11.74 -20.14 -24.26
N ALA A 40 -12.20 -20.40 -23.07
CA ALA A 40 -13.01 -21.55 -22.68
C ALA A 40 -13.72 -21.28 -21.34
N VAL A 41 -14.80 -22.02 -21.08
CA VAL A 41 -15.51 -22.01 -19.80
C VAL A 41 -15.28 -23.35 -19.08
N PRO A 42 -14.92 -23.35 -17.78
CA PRO A 42 -14.77 -24.59 -17.02
C PRO A 42 -16.11 -25.32 -16.90
N ARG A 43 -16.06 -26.66 -16.96
CA ARG A 43 -17.24 -27.52 -16.67
C ARG A 43 -17.67 -27.32 -15.22
N GLU A 44 -18.93 -27.62 -14.90
CA GLU A 44 -19.50 -27.43 -13.56
C GLU A 44 -18.70 -28.16 -12.45
N SER A 45 -18.14 -29.33 -12.75
CA SER A 45 -17.27 -30.04 -11.81
C SER A 45 -16.03 -29.26 -11.42
N PHE A 46 -15.44 -28.50 -12.36
CA PHE A 46 -14.27 -27.64 -12.08
C PHE A 46 -14.68 -26.32 -11.42
N LYS A 47 -15.82 -25.74 -11.76
CA LYS A 47 -16.35 -24.58 -11.03
C LYS A 47 -16.54 -24.92 -9.55
N LYS A 48 -17.10 -26.09 -9.23
CA LYS A 48 -17.22 -26.56 -7.84
C LYS A 48 -15.85 -26.75 -7.16
N LYS A 49 -14.83 -27.25 -7.86
CA LYS A 49 -13.46 -27.35 -7.32
C LYS A 49 -12.83 -25.98 -7.07
N ILE A 50 -13.06 -25.01 -7.98
CA ILE A 50 -12.60 -23.62 -7.80
C ILE A 50 -13.25 -23.02 -6.57
N THR A 51 -14.57 -23.15 -6.43
CA THR A 51 -15.31 -22.67 -5.26
C THR A 51 -14.83 -23.33 -3.97
N LYS A 52 -14.58 -24.63 -3.98
CA LYS A 52 -14.03 -25.34 -2.80
C LYS A 52 -12.64 -24.81 -2.41
N LEU A 53 -11.75 -24.64 -3.39
CA LEU A 53 -10.41 -24.08 -3.15
C LEU A 53 -10.51 -22.63 -2.66
N TYR A 54 -11.44 -21.83 -3.20
CA TYR A 54 -11.70 -20.48 -2.73
C TYR A 54 -12.09 -20.45 -1.24
N ILE A 55 -13.07 -21.26 -0.85
CA ILE A 55 -13.53 -21.36 0.56
C ILE A 55 -12.36 -21.81 1.47
N GLU A 56 -11.61 -22.83 1.04
CA GLU A 56 -10.45 -23.35 1.78
C GLU A 56 -9.39 -22.26 2.02
N VAL A 57 -9.08 -21.48 1.00
CA VAL A 57 -8.01 -20.47 1.04
C VAL A 57 -8.44 -19.18 1.77
N THR A 58 -9.70 -18.79 1.60
CA THR A 58 -10.22 -17.55 2.22
C THR A 58 -10.69 -17.75 3.65
N GLY A 59 -11.06 -18.97 4.02
CA GLY A 59 -11.75 -19.28 5.27
C GLY A 59 -13.19 -18.77 5.30
N GLU A 60 -13.75 -18.40 4.13
CA GLU A 60 -15.12 -17.96 4.00
C GLU A 60 -16.09 -19.16 4.03
N ASP A 61 -17.32 -18.93 4.46
CA ASP A 61 -18.39 -19.95 4.46
C ASP A 61 -19.23 -19.94 3.18
N LYS A 62 -19.13 -18.86 2.39
CA LYS A 62 -19.87 -18.64 1.15
C LYS A 62 -19.09 -17.90 0.09
N VAL A 63 -19.56 -17.92 -1.13
CA VAL A 63 -19.07 -17.06 -2.22
C VAL A 63 -19.89 -15.78 -2.26
N PHE A 64 -19.23 -14.63 -2.17
CA PHE A 64 -19.85 -13.31 -2.23
C PHE A 64 -20.33 -12.97 -3.64
N GLU A 65 -21.25 -12.02 -3.75
CA GLU A 65 -21.81 -11.62 -5.04
C GLU A 65 -20.77 -10.94 -5.93
N ASN A 66 -19.93 -10.10 -5.34
CA ASN A 66 -18.87 -9.39 -6.06
C ASN A 66 -17.51 -9.49 -5.36
N LEU A 67 -16.45 -9.18 -6.11
CA LEU A 67 -15.07 -9.32 -5.65
C LEU A 67 -14.72 -8.31 -4.55
N GLN A 68 -15.26 -7.09 -4.60
CA GLN A 68 -14.98 -6.05 -3.61
C GLN A 68 -15.53 -6.44 -2.23
N GLU A 69 -16.76 -6.92 -2.19
CA GLU A 69 -17.38 -7.44 -0.96
C GLU A 69 -16.59 -8.60 -0.35
N ALA A 70 -16.15 -9.54 -1.19
CA ALA A 70 -15.31 -10.66 -0.76
C ALA A 70 -13.98 -10.18 -0.15
N LYS A 71 -13.31 -9.23 -0.78
CA LYS A 71 -12.06 -8.66 -0.28
C LYS A 71 -12.27 -7.89 1.03
N SER A 72 -13.35 -7.11 1.15
CA SER A 72 -13.68 -6.35 2.36
C SER A 72 -13.96 -7.30 3.53
N ASN A 73 -14.72 -8.35 3.31
CA ASN A 73 -14.98 -9.37 4.33
C ASN A 73 -13.70 -10.11 4.75
N LEU A 74 -12.86 -10.44 3.77
CA LEU A 74 -11.55 -11.04 4.05
C LEU A 74 -10.68 -10.11 4.91
N LEU A 75 -10.66 -8.81 4.63
CA LEU A 75 -9.95 -7.81 5.43
C LEU A 75 -10.46 -7.82 6.87
N GLU A 76 -11.77 -7.78 7.07
CA GLU A 76 -12.39 -7.82 8.39
C GLU A 76 -12.05 -9.12 9.16
N ASN A 77 -12.02 -10.26 8.48
CA ASN A 77 -11.63 -11.53 9.09
C ASN A 77 -10.16 -11.54 9.50
N LYS A 78 -9.26 -10.99 8.67
CA LYS A 78 -7.85 -10.83 9.01
C LYS A 78 -7.67 -9.88 10.20
N LYS A 79 -8.37 -8.74 10.20
CA LYS A 79 -8.35 -7.79 11.31
C LYS A 79 -8.81 -8.41 12.64
N LYS A 80 -9.85 -9.25 12.63
CA LYS A 80 -10.30 -9.99 13.84
C LYS A 80 -9.26 -10.97 14.35
N LYS A 81 -8.46 -11.57 13.46
CA LYS A 81 -7.41 -12.53 13.79
C LYS A 81 -6.19 -11.85 14.44
N HIS A 82 -5.90 -10.61 14.06
CA HIS A 82 -4.77 -9.82 14.53
C HIS A 82 -5.26 -8.73 15.51
N LYS A 83 -5.10 -8.95 16.81
CA LYS A 83 -5.64 -8.03 17.85
C LYS A 83 -4.94 -6.68 17.90
N ASN A 84 -3.66 -6.64 17.60
CA ASN A 84 -2.87 -5.40 17.55
C ASN A 84 -1.72 -5.53 16.56
N VAL A 85 -2.01 -5.18 15.30
CA VAL A 85 -1.07 -5.29 14.18
C VAL A 85 0.23 -4.53 14.45
N LEU A 86 0.16 -3.31 14.99
CA LEU A 86 1.35 -2.52 15.29
C LEU A 86 2.25 -3.20 16.31
N LYS A 87 1.68 -3.71 17.41
CA LYS A 87 2.44 -4.45 18.43
C LYS A 87 3.04 -5.74 17.87
N GLU A 88 2.29 -6.48 17.05
CA GLU A 88 2.78 -7.69 16.40
C GLU A 88 4.00 -7.39 15.52
N ILE A 89 3.94 -6.31 14.72
CA ILE A 89 5.07 -5.86 13.89
C ILE A 89 6.28 -5.49 14.76
N ILE A 90 6.08 -4.66 15.79
CA ILE A 90 7.20 -4.13 16.58
C ILE A 90 7.83 -5.20 17.48
N SER A 91 7.03 -6.13 18.02
CA SER A 91 7.51 -7.19 18.92
C SER A 91 8.29 -8.29 18.20
N ASN A 92 8.23 -8.38 16.88
CA ASN A 92 8.95 -9.35 16.07
C ASN A 92 9.96 -8.62 15.16
N PRO A 93 11.27 -8.65 15.46
CA PRO A 93 12.29 -7.95 14.68
C PRO A 93 12.30 -8.34 13.20
N ASP A 94 12.18 -9.64 12.87
CA ASP A 94 12.20 -10.12 11.49
C ASP A 94 10.99 -9.60 10.70
N MET A 95 9.83 -9.57 11.33
CA MET A 95 8.61 -9.01 10.75
C MET A 95 8.73 -7.50 10.54
N LYS A 96 9.24 -6.77 11.55
CA LYS A 96 9.50 -5.32 11.46
C LYS A 96 10.45 -5.03 10.30
N ASP A 97 11.56 -5.75 10.21
CA ASP A 97 12.56 -5.56 9.16
C ASP A 97 11.99 -5.87 7.77
N GLN A 98 11.14 -6.87 7.64
CA GLN A 98 10.45 -7.17 6.38
C GLN A 98 9.48 -6.06 5.96
N PHE A 99 8.67 -5.52 6.89
CA PHE A 99 7.80 -4.38 6.58
C PHE A 99 8.61 -3.15 6.21
N VAL A 100 9.61 -2.79 7.02
CA VAL A 100 10.44 -1.62 6.79
C VAL A 100 11.16 -1.72 5.43
N LEU A 101 11.72 -2.88 5.09
CA LEU A 101 12.33 -3.12 3.78
C LEU A 101 11.32 -3.01 2.64
N SER A 102 10.19 -3.71 2.75
CA SER A 102 9.20 -3.76 1.66
C SER A 102 8.59 -2.39 1.40
N LEU A 103 8.26 -1.63 2.44
CA LEU A 103 7.71 -0.28 2.32
C LEU A 103 8.76 0.69 1.77
N THR A 104 10.01 0.62 2.22
CA THR A 104 11.09 1.49 1.74
C THR A 104 11.43 1.22 0.28
N TYR A 105 11.70 -0.04 -0.06
CA TYR A 105 12.05 -0.43 -1.42
C TYR A 105 10.99 -0.02 -2.43
N ASN A 106 9.74 -0.44 -2.20
CA ASN A 106 8.66 -0.15 -3.13
C ASN A 106 8.35 1.35 -3.21
N SER A 107 8.33 2.07 -2.09
CA SER A 107 8.02 3.50 -2.07
C SER A 107 9.06 4.31 -2.86
N ASN A 108 10.35 4.05 -2.69
CA ASN A 108 11.41 4.75 -3.41
C ASN A 108 11.46 4.37 -4.90
N THR A 109 11.24 3.10 -5.25
CA THR A 109 11.23 2.68 -6.66
C THR A 109 9.99 3.17 -7.42
N ILE A 110 8.86 3.40 -6.76
CA ILE A 110 7.71 4.10 -7.34
C ILE A 110 8.10 5.53 -7.75
N GLU A 111 8.90 6.22 -6.97
CA GLU A 111 9.40 7.58 -7.29
C GLU A 111 10.56 7.58 -8.31
N GLY A 112 11.04 6.44 -8.72
CA GLY A 112 12.07 6.32 -9.73
C GLY A 112 13.44 5.87 -9.23
N GLY A 113 13.55 5.52 -7.95
CA GLY A 113 14.77 4.93 -7.38
C GLY A 113 15.17 3.66 -8.12
N THR A 114 16.47 3.47 -8.32
CA THR A 114 17.04 2.34 -9.10
C THR A 114 17.65 1.26 -8.24
N LEU A 115 17.63 1.41 -6.91
CA LEU A 115 18.09 0.37 -5.99
C LEU A 115 17.25 -0.90 -6.13
N SER A 116 17.90 -2.06 -6.21
CA SER A 116 17.24 -3.35 -6.03
C SER A 116 16.84 -3.56 -4.56
N GLU A 117 15.96 -4.50 -4.30
CA GLU A 117 15.56 -4.84 -2.93
C GLU A 117 16.76 -5.30 -2.07
N ASN A 118 17.69 -6.07 -2.67
CA ASN A 118 18.91 -6.52 -1.99
C ASN A 118 19.86 -5.37 -1.67
N GLU A 119 20.04 -4.40 -2.59
CA GLU A 119 20.82 -3.20 -2.32
C GLU A 119 20.19 -2.33 -1.24
N THR A 120 18.85 -2.14 -1.30
CA THR A 120 18.10 -1.42 -0.26
C THR A 120 18.29 -2.09 1.10
N ARG A 121 18.14 -3.41 1.20
CA ARG A 121 18.39 -4.19 2.42
C ARG A 121 19.82 -3.97 2.94
N ALA A 122 20.81 -4.06 2.05
CA ALA A 122 22.21 -3.91 2.42
C ALA A 122 22.56 -2.51 2.93
N ILE A 123 21.97 -1.45 2.33
CA ILE A 123 22.10 -0.07 2.80
C ILE A 123 21.43 0.08 4.18
N MET A 124 20.21 -0.37 4.33
CA MET A 124 19.40 -0.16 5.53
C MET A 124 19.99 -0.87 6.75
N PHE A 125 20.26 -2.17 6.63
CA PHE A 125 20.57 -3.03 7.78
C PHE A 125 22.07 -3.34 7.94
N HIS A 126 22.87 -3.17 6.87
CA HIS A 126 24.29 -3.51 6.91
C HIS A 126 25.22 -2.32 6.62
N ASN A 127 24.67 -1.11 6.47
CA ASN A 127 25.41 0.13 6.17
C ASN A 127 26.36 0.02 4.97
N LYS A 128 26.00 -0.80 3.97
CA LYS A 128 26.78 -0.95 2.75
C LYS A 128 26.54 0.22 1.80
N THR A 129 27.55 0.57 1.02
CA THR A 129 27.47 1.56 -0.05
C THR A 129 27.72 0.89 -1.40
N PHE A 130 27.11 1.44 -2.44
CA PHE A 130 27.24 0.95 -3.80
C PHE A 130 27.77 2.09 -4.70
N PRO A 131 29.01 1.99 -5.21
CA PRO A 131 29.60 3.06 -6.04
C PRO A 131 28.84 3.37 -7.32
N SER A 132 28.03 2.42 -7.82
CA SER A 132 27.18 2.60 -9.00
C SER A 132 25.87 3.34 -8.71
N LYS A 133 25.58 3.67 -7.46
CA LYS A 133 24.36 4.35 -7.00
C LYS A 133 24.67 5.73 -6.46
N SER A 134 23.76 6.67 -6.66
CA SER A 134 23.94 8.03 -6.17
C SER A 134 23.89 8.11 -4.63
N MET A 135 24.51 9.13 -4.05
CA MET A 135 24.38 9.42 -2.62
C MET A 135 22.92 9.68 -2.24
N ILE A 136 22.14 10.31 -3.13
CA ILE A 136 20.72 10.58 -2.89
C ILE A 136 19.95 9.29 -2.69
N GLU A 137 20.15 8.26 -3.52
CA GLU A 137 19.46 6.97 -3.37
C GLU A 137 19.81 6.28 -2.05
N HIS A 138 21.05 6.40 -1.57
CA HIS A 138 21.44 5.89 -0.26
C HIS A 138 20.73 6.64 0.87
N LEU A 139 20.66 7.98 0.78
CA LEU A 139 19.93 8.81 1.73
C LEU A 139 18.43 8.51 1.71
N GLU A 140 17.81 8.37 0.53
CA GLU A 140 16.40 8.01 0.40
C GLU A 140 16.07 6.69 1.10
N ALA A 141 16.92 5.66 0.97
CA ALA A 141 16.73 4.38 1.64
C ALA A 141 16.84 4.52 3.17
N LYS A 142 17.86 5.21 3.66
CA LYS A 142 18.09 5.43 5.10
C LYS A 142 17.02 6.34 5.72
N ASN A 143 16.70 7.43 5.07
CA ASN A 143 15.70 8.38 5.54
C ASN A 143 14.32 7.76 5.61
N HIS A 144 13.96 6.96 4.61
CA HIS A 144 12.65 6.26 4.62
C HIS A 144 12.59 5.21 5.74
N GLN A 145 13.67 4.46 5.98
CA GLN A 145 13.79 3.58 7.15
C GLN A 145 13.56 4.38 8.45
N THR A 146 14.30 5.49 8.63
CA THR A 146 14.18 6.33 9.82
C THR A 146 12.77 6.90 9.99
N ALA A 147 12.12 7.31 8.89
CA ALA A 147 10.75 7.81 8.92
C ALA A 147 9.75 6.74 9.38
N LEU A 148 9.90 5.48 8.94
CA LEU A 148 9.07 4.36 9.39
C LEU A 148 9.30 4.03 10.87
N GLU A 149 10.56 4.02 11.32
CA GLU A 149 10.90 3.78 12.73
C GLU A 149 10.32 4.88 13.64
N TYR A 150 10.43 6.13 13.21
CA TYR A 150 9.80 7.27 13.90
C TYR A 150 8.28 7.13 13.94
N LEU A 151 7.66 6.76 12.82
CA LEU A 151 6.21 6.56 12.70
C LEU A 151 5.72 5.46 13.63
N PHE A 152 6.40 4.32 13.68
CA PHE A 152 6.03 3.23 14.59
C PHE A 152 6.11 3.66 16.07
N SER A 153 7.16 4.40 16.45
CA SER A 153 7.27 4.96 17.80
C SER A 153 6.17 5.96 18.10
N TYR A 154 5.86 6.86 17.16
CA TYR A 154 4.80 7.85 17.29
C TYR A 154 3.42 7.21 17.52
N LEU A 155 3.15 6.10 16.83
CA LEU A 155 1.88 5.39 16.94
C LEU A 155 1.69 4.67 18.28
N LEU A 156 2.77 4.32 18.99
CA LEU A 156 2.69 3.73 20.33
C LEU A 156 2.14 4.71 21.36
N ASP A 157 2.35 6.02 21.16
CA ASP A 157 1.85 7.08 22.04
C ASP A 157 0.38 7.46 21.79
N GLU A 158 -0.32 6.74 20.88
CA GLU A 158 -1.71 6.96 20.48
C GLU A 158 -2.04 8.40 20.04
N SER A 159 -1.03 9.18 19.73
CA SER A 159 -1.14 10.58 19.33
C SER A 159 -1.97 10.73 18.03
N PRO A 160 -2.73 11.84 17.85
CA PRO A 160 -3.48 12.08 16.62
C PRO A 160 -2.53 12.34 15.46
N ILE A 161 -2.96 11.97 14.24
CA ILE A 161 -2.25 12.36 13.02
C ILE A 161 -2.50 13.85 12.79
N ASN A 162 -1.46 14.66 12.97
CA ASN A 162 -1.56 16.11 12.87
C ASN A 162 -0.52 16.66 11.88
N GLU A 163 -0.63 17.95 11.60
CA GLU A 163 0.29 18.66 10.71
C GLU A 163 1.75 18.53 11.13
N LYS A 164 2.03 18.56 12.45
CA LYS A 164 3.40 18.41 12.99
C LYS A 164 4.01 17.05 12.63
N LEU A 165 3.22 15.97 12.69
CA LEU A 165 3.65 14.65 12.26
C LEU A 165 3.99 14.66 10.76
N ILE A 166 3.11 15.26 9.93
CA ILE A 166 3.28 15.31 8.47
C ILE A 166 4.56 16.05 8.10
N LEU A 167 4.78 17.23 8.69
CA LEU A 167 6.00 18.02 8.49
C LEU A 167 7.25 17.29 8.99
N LYS A 168 7.16 16.59 10.13
CA LYS A 168 8.28 15.80 10.67
C LYS A 168 8.63 14.60 9.79
N LEU A 169 7.64 13.89 9.25
CA LEU A 169 7.90 12.81 8.30
C LEU A 169 8.60 13.33 7.04
N HIS A 170 8.16 14.47 6.51
CA HIS A 170 8.83 15.11 5.38
C HIS A 170 10.26 15.57 5.72
N GLU A 171 10.46 16.18 6.88
CA GLU A 171 11.79 16.58 7.37
C GLU A 171 12.76 15.39 7.38
N ILE A 172 12.33 14.25 7.93
CA ILE A 172 13.15 13.04 7.99
C ILE A 172 13.42 12.50 6.59
N LEU A 173 12.39 12.37 5.75
CA LEU A 173 12.52 11.82 4.40
C LEU A 173 13.48 12.62 3.52
N MET A 174 13.43 13.94 3.62
CA MET A 174 14.17 14.85 2.75
C MET A 174 15.48 15.37 3.38
N ASN A 175 15.85 14.85 4.55
CA ASN A 175 17.08 15.25 5.24
C ASN A 175 18.32 15.00 4.38
N GLY A 176 19.10 16.05 4.12
CA GLY A 176 20.30 15.99 3.28
C GLY A 176 20.01 15.82 1.77
N ILE A 177 18.71 15.80 1.36
CA ILE A 177 18.29 15.67 -0.04
C ILE A 177 17.74 17.01 -0.55
N HIS A 178 16.92 17.68 0.24
CA HIS A 178 16.26 18.93 -0.18
C HIS A 178 16.35 19.99 0.92
N SER A 179 16.61 21.25 0.54
CA SER A 179 16.75 22.37 1.49
C SER A 179 15.44 22.70 2.22
N ASP A 180 14.28 22.41 1.62
CA ASP A 180 12.96 22.69 2.19
C ASP A 180 12.41 21.52 3.00
N ALA A 181 13.29 20.62 3.50
CA ALA A 181 12.89 19.50 4.33
C ALA A 181 12.08 19.98 5.56
N GLY A 182 10.86 19.47 5.73
CA GLY A 182 9.96 19.85 6.83
C GLY A 182 9.15 21.13 6.61
N PHE A 183 9.22 21.75 5.42
CA PHE A 183 8.46 22.96 5.11
C PHE A 183 7.55 22.78 3.90
N TYR A 184 6.39 23.40 3.94
CA TYR A 184 5.54 23.49 2.79
C TYR A 184 6.16 24.35 1.69
N ARG A 185 5.91 23.98 0.45
CA ARG A 185 6.38 24.73 -0.72
C ARG A 185 5.82 26.15 -0.76
N ARG A 186 6.64 27.07 -1.24
CA ARG A 186 6.30 28.50 -1.43
C ARG A 186 6.17 28.88 -2.90
N HIS A 187 6.09 27.89 -3.80
CA HIS A 187 6.02 28.09 -5.25
C HIS A 187 5.06 27.07 -5.87
N ALA A 188 4.64 27.34 -7.11
CA ALA A 188 3.81 26.41 -7.87
C ALA A 188 4.63 25.18 -8.29
N VAL A 189 4.03 23.99 -8.23
CA VAL A 189 4.60 22.74 -8.72
C VAL A 189 3.63 22.04 -9.66
N ARG A 190 4.14 21.09 -10.46
CA ARG A 190 3.35 20.21 -11.30
C ARG A 190 3.68 18.77 -10.98
N ILE A 191 2.67 17.91 -10.97
CA ILE A 191 2.88 16.48 -10.83
C ILE A 191 3.38 15.94 -12.17
N VAL A 192 4.58 15.39 -12.17
CA VAL A 192 5.20 14.84 -13.40
C VAL A 192 4.38 13.64 -13.87
N GLY A 193 3.99 13.66 -15.16
CA GLY A 193 3.21 12.57 -15.76
C GLY A 193 1.72 12.55 -15.44
N ALA A 194 1.19 13.57 -14.73
CA ALA A 194 -0.22 13.72 -14.47
C ALA A 194 -0.75 15.10 -14.91
N ASN A 195 -1.97 15.12 -15.45
CA ASN A 195 -2.69 16.38 -15.77
C ASN A 195 -3.59 16.83 -14.61
N VAL A 196 -3.15 16.58 -13.37
CA VAL A 196 -3.89 16.97 -12.17
C VAL A 196 -3.41 18.34 -11.73
N PRO A 197 -4.30 19.34 -11.57
CA PRO A 197 -3.91 20.62 -11.02
C PRO A 197 -3.60 20.48 -9.53
N THR A 198 -2.44 20.99 -9.12
CA THR A 198 -2.07 21.08 -7.71
C THR A 198 -2.69 22.32 -7.06
N ALA A 199 -2.81 22.30 -5.73
CA ALA A 199 -3.30 23.46 -4.99
C ALA A 199 -2.40 24.69 -5.18
N ASN A 200 -3.00 25.89 -5.12
CA ASN A 200 -2.22 27.12 -5.02
C ASN A 200 -1.37 27.08 -3.74
N HIS A 201 -0.05 27.33 -3.86
CA HIS A 201 0.88 27.25 -2.74
C HIS A 201 0.50 28.12 -1.54
N VAL A 202 -0.16 29.29 -1.77
CA VAL A 202 -0.62 30.18 -0.69
C VAL A 202 -1.71 29.51 0.16
N LYS A 203 -2.51 28.61 -0.43
CA LYS A 203 -3.59 27.88 0.25
C LYS A 203 -3.13 26.58 0.92
N VAL A 204 -1.90 26.12 0.63
CA VAL A 204 -1.40 24.82 1.14
C VAL A 204 -1.50 24.70 2.65
N PRO A 205 -1.04 25.66 3.48
CA PRO A 205 -1.15 25.52 4.94
C PRO A 205 -2.58 25.29 5.42
N TYR A 206 -3.52 26.09 4.93
CA TYR A 206 -4.94 25.97 5.27
C TYR A 206 -5.53 24.61 4.85
N LEU A 207 -5.24 24.17 3.61
CA LEU A 207 -5.73 22.89 3.11
C LEU A 207 -5.13 21.70 3.87
N MET A 208 -3.91 21.83 4.38
CA MET A 208 -3.26 20.79 5.18
C MET A 208 -3.81 20.73 6.62
N GLU A 209 -4.18 21.86 7.19
CA GLU A 209 -4.91 21.94 8.46
C GLU A 209 -6.25 21.22 8.36
N GLU A 210 -7.09 21.56 7.34
CA GLU A 210 -8.35 20.88 7.07
C GLU A 210 -8.15 19.36 6.84
N LEU A 211 -7.11 18.98 6.08
CA LEU A 211 -6.82 17.58 5.82
C LEU A 211 -6.45 16.83 7.10
N ALA A 212 -5.65 17.45 7.98
CA ALA A 212 -5.26 16.86 9.27
C ALA A 212 -6.46 16.63 10.21
N GLU A 213 -7.45 17.54 10.18
CA GLU A 213 -8.73 17.34 10.88
C GLU A 213 -9.50 16.16 10.29
N ASP A 214 -9.61 16.11 8.96
CA ASP A 214 -10.35 15.06 8.25
C ASP A 214 -9.73 13.67 8.46
N ILE A 215 -8.41 13.55 8.52
CA ILE A 215 -7.70 12.30 8.82
C ILE A 215 -8.19 11.65 10.13
N ASN A 216 -8.49 12.46 11.14
CA ASN A 216 -8.86 11.96 12.47
C ASN A 216 -10.39 11.74 12.64
N LYS A 217 -11.18 12.03 11.62
CA LYS A 217 -12.62 11.75 11.65
C LYS A 217 -12.88 10.25 11.66
N LYS A 218 -13.90 9.85 12.43
CA LYS A 218 -14.35 8.45 12.43
C LYS A 218 -15.01 8.12 11.09
N SER A 219 -14.60 7.05 10.45
CA SER A 219 -15.26 6.47 9.29
C SER A 219 -15.69 5.04 9.56
N LYS A 220 -16.79 4.64 8.94
CA LYS A 220 -17.26 3.23 8.95
C LYS A 220 -16.42 2.36 8.01
N ASP A 221 -15.99 2.94 6.90
CA ASP A 221 -15.10 2.28 5.93
C ASP A 221 -13.72 2.95 5.99
N VAL A 222 -12.75 2.23 6.52
CA VAL A 222 -11.37 2.71 6.68
C VAL A 222 -10.68 2.83 5.33
N VAL A 223 -10.96 1.93 4.39
CA VAL A 223 -10.30 1.91 3.08
C VAL A 223 -10.78 3.07 2.22
N GLU A 224 -12.09 3.32 2.20
CA GLU A 224 -12.69 4.50 1.56
C GLU A 224 -12.09 5.79 2.13
N HIS A 225 -12.07 5.91 3.46
CA HIS A 225 -11.53 7.11 4.12
C HIS A 225 -10.06 7.34 3.77
N VAL A 226 -9.24 6.28 3.82
CA VAL A 226 -7.83 6.35 3.43
C VAL A 226 -7.67 6.74 1.96
N ALA A 227 -8.50 6.22 1.05
CA ALA A 227 -8.46 6.57 -0.37
C ALA A 227 -8.78 8.05 -0.62
N ILE A 228 -9.81 8.59 0.04
CA ILE A 228 -10.18 10.00 -0.02
C ILE A 228 -9.04 10.89 0.49
N ILE A 229 -8.53 10.61 1.68
CA ILE A 229 -7.45 11.40 2.29
C ILE A 229 -6.19 11.36 1.42
N HIS A 230 -5.81 10.16 0.96
CA HIS A 230 -4.62 9.99 0.14
C HIS A 230 -4.72 10.74 -1.19
N SER A 231 -5.87 10.65 -1.88
CA SER A 231 -6.09 11.38 -3.14
C SER A 231 -6.05 12.90 -2.95
N ARG A 232 -6.65 13.41 -1.85
CA ARG A 232 -6.61 14.84 -1.51
C ARG A 232 -5.20 15.32 -1.16
N PHE A 233 -4.44 14.55 -0.36
CA PHE A 233 -3.05 14.88 -0.04
C PHE A 233 -2.19 14.98 -1.31
N GLU A 234 -2.29 13.99 -2.20
CA GLU A 234 -1.56 13.98 -3.46
C GLU A 234 -1.99 15.11 -4.40
N GLN A 235 -3.24 15.57 -4.33
CA GLN A 235 -3.73 16.72 -5.10
C GLN A 235 -3.29 18.06 -4.50
N ILE A 236 -3.31 18.20 -3.17
CA ILE A 236 -2.75 19.40 -2.49
C ILE A 236 -1.29 19.55 -2.85
N HIS A 237 -0.56 18.43 -2.87
CA HIS A 237 0.87 18.35 -3.21
C HIS A 237 1.70 19.36 -2.40
N PRO A 238 1.71 19.25 -1.06
CA PRO A 238 2.12 20.32 -0.17
C PRO A 238 3.62 20.64 -0.19
N PHE A 239 4.46 19.78 -0.73
CA PHE A 239 5.92 19.90 -0.71
C PHE A 239 6.50 20.13 -2.10
N GLY A 240 7.76 20.58 -2.15
CA GLY A 240 8.52 20.72 -3.41
C GLY A 240 8.87 19.36 -4.02
N ASP A 241 9.20 18.38 -3.18
CA ASP A 241 9.45 16.97 -3.51
C ASP A 241 9.00 16.07 -2.35
N GLY A 242 9.01 14.75 -2.51
CA GLY A 242 8.69 13.78 -1.47
C GLY A 242 7.21 13.58 -1.15
N ASN A 243 6.28 14.23 -1.88
CA ASN A 243 4.85 14.12 -1.62
C ASN A 243 4.36 12.67 -1.64
N GLY A 244 4.65 11.90 -2.70
CA GLY A 244 4.23 10.51 -2.80
C GLY A 244 4.72 9.65 -1.64
N ARG A 245 5.95 9.84 -1.19
CA ARG A 245 6.54 9.13 -0.04
C ARG A 245 5.80 9.46 1.27
N VAL A 246 5.59 10.76 1.53
CA VAL A 246 4.83 11.22 2.71
C VAL A 246 3.38 10.74 2.64
N GLY A 247 2.72 10.86 1.49
CA GLY A 247 1.33 10.40 1.30
C GLY A 247 1.16 8.92 1.63
N ARG A 248 2.09 8.07 1.18
CA ARG A 248 2.07 6.64 1.52
C ARG A 248 2.38 6.36 3.00
N LEU A 249 3.21 7.16 3.65
CA LEU A 249 3.41 7.06 5.11
C LEU A 249 2.16 7.45 5.88
N ILE A 250 1.47 8.54 5.51
CA ILE A 250 0.19 8.96 6.11
C ILE A 250 -0.86 7.86 5.94
N MET A 251 -1.00 7.32 4.73
CA MET A 251 -1.90 6.22 4.43
C MET A 251 -1.65 5.03 5.37
N ASN A 252 -0.40 4.62 5.53
CA ASN A 252 -0.03 3.51 6.41
C ASN A 252 -0.23 3.84 7.89
N THR A 253 -0.05 5.10 8.28
CA THR A 253 -0.37 5.57 9.63
C THR A 253 -1.86 5.42 9.94
N MET A 254 -2.73 5.85 9.01
CA MET A 254 -4.18 5.71 9.16
C MET A 254 -4.60 4.23 9.26
N LEU A 255 -4.05 3.37 8.41
CA LEU A 255 -4.34 1.93 8.43
C LEU A 255 -3.93 1.28 9.76
N LEU A 256 -2.71 1.53 10.23
CA LEU A 256 -2.20 1.00 11.50
C LEU A 256 -3.02 1.48 12.70
N LYS A 257 -3.43 2.76 12.75
CA LYS A 257 -4.31 3.29 13.81
C LYS A 257 -5.67 2.60 13.85
N GLN A 258 -6.12 2.08 12.73
CA GLN A 258 -7.38 1.33 12.60
C GLN A 258 -7.17 -0.19 12.67
N ASN A 259 -6.02 -0.63 13.19
CA ASN A 259 -5.64 -2.04 13.34
C ASN A 259 -5.65 -2.83 12.02
N ASN A 260 -5.21 -2.20 10.93
CA ASN A 260 -4.98 -2.87 9.66
C ASN A 260 -3.48 -3.01 9.40
N ALA A 261 -3.10 -4.01 8.60
CA ALA A 261 -1.73 -4.12 8.11
C ALA A 261 -1.38 -2.91 7.20
N PRO A 262 -0.11 -2.50 7.15
CA PRO A 262 0.33 -1.49 6.19
C PRO A 262 0.03 -1.91 4.75
N ALA A 263 -0.38 -0.97 3.92
CA ALA A 263 -0.56 -1.18 2.48
C ALA A 263 0.82 -1.25 1.79
N VAL A 264 1.13 -2.38 1.17
CA VAL A 264 2.35 -2.58 0.40
C VAL A 264 2.05 -2.40 -1.09
N ILE A 265 2.29 -1.19 -1.60
CA ILE A 265 2.13 -0.88 -3.03
C ILE A 265 3.38 -1.34 -3.77
N LYS A 266 3.29 -2.42 -4.54
CA LYS A 266 4.43 -2.97 -5.26
C LYS A 266 4.80 -2.11 -6.47
N GLN A 267 6.09 -1.92 -6.71
CA GLN A 267 6.62 -1.15 -7.84
C GLN A 267 6.03 -1.59 -9.21
N LYS A 268 5.83 -2.88 -9.42
CA LYS A 268 5.22 -3.40 -10.65
C LYS A 268 3.76 -2.93 -10.88
N GLU A 269 3.09 -2.44 -9.84
CA GLU A 269 1.71 -1.93 -9.89
C GLU A 269 1.66 -0.39 -10.00
N LYS A 270 2.82 0.28 -10.11
CA LYS A 270 2.95 1.74 -10.21
C LYS A 270 1.96 2.39 -11.21
N GLN A 271 1.85 1.84 -12.41
CA GLN A 271 0.95 2.39 -13.45
C GLN A 271 -0.53 2.28 -13.05
N LYS A 272 -0.93 1.15 -12.45
CA LYS A 272 -2.29 0.96 -11.94
C LYS A 272 -2.58 1.92 -10.80
N TYR A 273 -1.63 2.08 -9.87
CA TYR A 273 -1.73 3.00 -8.74
C TYR A 273 -1.98 4.44 -9.20
N TYR A 274 -1.14 4.97 -10.11
CA TYR A 274 -1.33 6.33 -10.62
C TYR A 274 -2.61 6.48 -11.44
N SER A 275 -3.03 5.45 -12.19
CA SER A 275 -4.31 5.47 -12.90
C SER A 275 -5.51 5.58 -11.94
N CYS A 276 -5.49 4.83 -10.83
CA CYS A 276 -6.52 4.89 -9.81
C CYS A 276 -6.54 6.26 -9.11
N LEU A 277 -5.35 6.77 -8.76
CA LEU A 277 -5.19 8.08 -8.13
C LEU A 277 -5.72 9.22 -9.02
N ASN A 278 -5.37 9.20 -10.32
CA ASN A 278 -5.88 10.17 -11.29
C ASN A 278 -7.41 10.16 -11.42
N LYS A 279 -8.05 8.99 -11.37
CA LYS A 279 -9.51 8.88 -11.40
C LYS A 279 -10.13 9.53 -10.16
N ALA A 280 -9.58 9.24 -8.98
CA ALA A 280 -10.03 9.83 -7.73
C ALA A 280 -9.89 11.36 -7.74
N GLN A 281 -8.78 11.89 -8.24
CA GLN A 281 -8.50 13.33 -8.26
C GLN A 281 -9.28 14.11 -9.33
N LEU A 282 -9.47 13.53 -10.53
CA LEU A 282 -10.07 14.25 -11.66
C LEU A 282 -11.57 14.00 -11.82
N ARG A 283 -12.08 12.90 -11.30
CA ARG A 283 -13.48 12.45 -11.51
C ARG A 283 -14.23 12.24 -10.20
N GLU A 284 -13.57 12.46 -9.06
CA GLU A 284 -14.10 12.14 -7.73
C GLU A 284 -14.52 10.64 -7.59
N ASP A 285 -13.98 9.77 -8.47
CA ASP A 285 -14.22 8.33 -8.47
C ASP A 285 -13.13 7.63 -7.65
N THR A 286 -13.39 7.44 -6.37
CA THR A 286 -12.46 6.82 -5.41
C THR A 286 -12.49 5.30 -5.45
N VAL A 287 -13.55 4.67 -5.97
CA VAL A 287 -13.76 3.22 -5.96
C VAL A 287 -12.57 2.41 -6.52
N PRO A 288 -11.94 2.79 -7.66
CA PRO A 288 -10.75 2.08 -8.14
C PRO A 288 -9.54 2.21 -7.21
N LEU A 289 -9.40 3.35 -6.51
CA LEU A 289 -8.31 3.57 -5.56
C LEU A 289 -8.56 2.78 -4.26
N GLU A 290 -9.79 2.69 -3.80
CA GLU A 290 -10.20 1.87 -2.66
C GLU A 290 -9.88 0.39 -2.91
N ASP A 291 -10.29 -0.17 -4.07
CA ASP A 291 -9.97 -1.55 -4.44
C ASP A 291 -8.45 -1.79 -4.51
N PHE A 292 -7.71 -0.80 -5.03
CA PHE A 292 -6.25 -0.87 -5.11
C PHE A 292 -5.59 -0.84 -3.72
N ILE A 293 -6.05 0.04 -2.81
CA ILE A 293 -5.55 0.12 -1.42
C ILE A 293 -5.89 -1.16 -0.67
N LEU A 294 -7.13 -1.66 -0.80
CA LEU A 294 -7.55 -2.93 -0.21
C LEU A 294 -6.63 -4.09 -0.63
N ASP A 295 -6.35 -4.20 -1.92
CA ASP A 295 -5.37 -5.15 -2.46
C ASP A 295 -3.98 -4.98 -1.82
N SER A 296 -3.54 -3.75 -1.63
CA SER A 296 -2.22 -3.44 -1.05
C SER A 296 -2.15 -3.76 0.45
N VAL A 297 -3.25 -3.60 1.18
CA VAL A 297 -3.38 -4.02 2.59
C VAL A 297 -3.34 -5.55 2.71
N LEU A 298 -4.01 -6.26 1.81
CA LEU A 298 -3.94 -7.73 1.76
C LEU A 298 -2.51 -8.23 1.48
N GLU A 299 -1.68 -7.49 0.72
CA GLU A 299 -0.24 -7.79 0.59
C GLU A 299 0.51 -7.59 1.92
N GLY A 300 0.16 -6.57 2.69
CA GLY A 300 0.70 -6.37 4.04
C GLY A 300 0.38 -7.54 4.98
N TYR A 301 -0.84 -8.05 4.96
CA TYR A 301 -1.22 -9.23 5.73
C TYR A 301 -0.43 -10.48 5.35
N LYS A 302 0.01 -10.63 4.09
CA LYS A 302 0.90 -11.74 3.72
C LYS A 302 2.25 -11.68 4.43
N ILE A 303 2.80 -10.48 4.65
CA ILE A 303 4.03 -10.32 5.41
C ILE A 303 3.78 -10.72 6.86
N LEU A 304 2.70 -10.20 7.44
CA LEU A 304 2.30 -10.48 8.82
C LEU A 304 2.13 -11.99 9.10
N GLU A 305 1.52 -12.72 8.16
CA GLU A 305 1.20 -14.14 8.31
C GLU A 305 2.36 -15.09 7.95
N ARG A 306 3.34 -14.66 7.13
CA ARG A 306 4.50 -15.50 6.76
C ARG A 306 5.50 -15.71 7.88
N VAL A 307 5.64 -14.73 8.75
CA VAL A 307 6.63 -14.78 9.84
C VAL A 307 6.08 -15.50 11.06
N THR A 308 4.78 -15.76 11.10
CA THR A 308 4.10 -16.49 12.18
C THR A 308 3.88 -17.97 11.86
N SER A 309 4.22 -18.43 10.68
CA SER A 309 4.17 -19.84 10.23
C SER A 309 5.56 -20.47 10.16
#